data_067b81e3b9955c6b52d5940056a6fbb3
#
_entry.id   067b81e3b9955c6b52d5940056a6fbb3
#
_cell.length_a   1.000
_cell.length_b   1.000
_cell.length_c   1.000
_cell.angle_alpha   90.00
_cell.angle_beta   90.00
_cell.angle_gamma   90.00
#
_symmetry.space_group_name_H-M   'P 1'
#
loop_
_entity.id
_entity.type
_entity.pdbx_description
1 polymer ?
#
loop_
_entity_poly.entity_id
_entity_poly.type
_entity_poly.pdbx_seq_one_letter_code
_entity_poly.pdbx_strand_id
1 'polypeptide(L)'
;MIIELESIFNTDGLKVPVDYELSLASVEVSGLNPISAPAKVVGCVENNAGIVTLTAKVQFVYEAPCDRCAVDVKREFTFPVEHTLVVALESGDNDDFLEVPNMRLNLDELVEEDVNLALPSKYLCNEDCKGLCSVCGKNLNKTQCDCKAPIDPRMEVLLKLLEE
;
A
#
# COMPACT_ATOMS: atom_id res chain seq x y z
N MET A 1 5.26 -13.00 -12.78
CA MET A 1 5.35 -12.79 -14.25
C MET A 1 6.68 -12.13 -14.59
N ILE A 2 7.44 -12.69 -15.53
CA ILE A 2 8.71 -12.09 -15.99
C ILE A 2 8.47 -11.52 -17.39
N ILE A 3 8.87 -10.27 -17.62
CA ILE A 3 8.79 -9.60 -18.92
C ILE A 3 10.19 -9.46 -19.50
N GLU A 4 10.36 -9.94 -20.74
CA GLU A 4 11.60 -9.73 -21.52
C GLU A 4 11.50 -8.37 -22.22
N LEU A 5 12.41 -7.46 -21.88
CA LEU A 5 12.35 -6.07 -22.32
C LEU A 5 13.25 -5.75 -23.53
N GLU A 6 14.06 -6.72 -23.98
CA GLU A 6 15.02 -6.50 -25.05
C GLU A 6 14.37 -5.92 -26.32
N SER A 7 13.24 -6.47 -26.75
CA SER A 7 12.51 -5.97 -27.92
C SER A 7 11.95 -4.57 -27.72
N ILE A 8 11.55 -4.25 -26.47
CA ILE A 8 10.96 -2.96 -26.12
C ILE A 8 12.04 -1.88 -26.14
N PHE A 9 13.19 -2.13 -25.54
CA PHE A 9 14.32 -1.18 -25.55
C PHE A 9 14.83 -0.88 -26.96
N ASN A 10 14.78 -1.87 -27.85
CA ASN A 10 15.32 -1.76 -29.20
C ASN A 10 14.32 -1.21 -30.25
N THR A 11 13.03 -1.05 -29.89
CA THR A 11 12.01 -0.64 -30.87
C THR A 11 11.21 0.52 -30.31
N ASP A 12 11.38 1.70 -30.91
CA ASP A 12 10.61 2.88 -30.58
C ASP A 12 9.12 2.70 -30.94
N GLY A 13 8.24 3.18 -30.06
CA GLY A 13 6.80 3.06 -30.21
C GLY A 13 6.23 1.67 -29.90
N LEU A 14 7.04 0.69 -29.50
CA LEU A 14 6.54 -0.64 -29.15
C LEU A 14 5.82 -0.58 -27.81
N LYS A 15 4.62 -1.18 -27.77
CA LYS A 15 3.80 -1.36 -26.56
C LYS A 15 3.52 -2.81 -26.31
N VAL A 16 3.78 -3.26 -25.09
CA VAL A 16 3.47 -4.61 -24.64
C VAL A 16 2.41 -4.52 -23.54
N PRO A 17 1.20 -5.04 -23.78
CA PRO A 17 0.13 -5.01 -22.77
C PRO A 17 0.44 -5.96 -21.63
N VAL A 18 0.03 -5.57 -20.44
CA VAL A 18 0.06 -6.36 -19.21
C VAL A 18 -1.39 -6.52 -18.73
N ASP A 19 -1.85 -7.76 -18.61
CA ASP A 19 -3.18 -8.09 -18.02
C ASP A 19 -3.09 -9.49 -17.42
N TYR A 20 -3.03 -9.54 -16.07
CA TYR A 20 -2.93 -10.81 -15.35
C TYR A 20 -3.41 -10.67 -13.91
N GLU A 21 -3.57 -11.81 -13.24
CA GLU A 21 -3.90 -11.89 -11.82
C GLU A 21 -2.66 -12.27 -11.00
N LEU A 22 -2.39 -11.49 -9.94
CA LEU A 22 -1.28 -11.69 -9.02
C LEU A 22 -1.80 -12.05 -7.64
N SER A 23 -1.24 -13.10 -7.04
CA SER A 23 -1.50 -13.41 -5.64
C SER A 23 -0.64 -12.52 -4.75
N LEU A 24 -1.28 -11.70 -3.93
CA LEU A 24 -0.61 -10.84 -2.92
C LEU A 24 -0.67 -11.47 -1.51
N ALA A 25 -0.71 -12.81 -1.43
CA ALA A 25 -0.78 -13.52 -0.16
C ALA A 25 0.51 -13.39 0.70
N SER A 26 1.62 -12.96 0.10
CA SER A 26 2.89 -12.62 0.76
C SER A 26 2.84 -11.28 1.52
N VAL A 27 1.88 -10.41 1.18
CA VAL A 27 1.72 -9.11 1.82
C VAL A 27 1.12 -9.28 3.20
N GLU A 28 1.95 -9.10 4.23
CA GLU A 28 1.55 -9.18 5.63
C GLU A 28 1.53 -7.78 6.27
N VAL A 29 0.41 -7.45 6.92
CA VAL A 29 0.26 -6.22 7.70
C VAL A 29 -0.11 -6.59 9.13
N SER A 30 0.75 -6.26 10.09
CA SER A 30 0.57 -6.58 11.52
C SER A 30 0.31 -8.07 11.80
N GLY A 31 0.92 -8.98 11.01
CA GLY A 31 0.76 -10.44 11.15
C GLY A 31 -0.55 -10.99 10.59
N LEU A 32 -1.26 -10.21 9.79
CA LEU A 32 -2.46 -10.62 9.06
C LEU A 32 -2.20 -10.52 7.55
N ASN A 33 -2.83 -11.41 6.78
CA ASN A 33 -2.86 -11.35 5.33
C ASN A 33 -4.17 -10.70 4.87
N PRO A 34 -4.20 -9.37 4.70
CA PRO A 34 -5.44 -8.64 4.44
C PRO A 34 -5.95 -8.78 2.99
N ILE A 35 -5.12 -9.33 2.10
CA ILE A 35 -5.44 -9.50 0.68
C ILE A 35 -5.57 -10.99 0.38
N SER A 36 -6.78 -11.53 0.51
CA SER A 36 -7.04 -12.96 0.33
C SER A 36 -7.35 -13.36 -1.12
N ALA A 37 -7.84 -12.42 -1.92
CA ALA A 37 -8.17 -12.64 -3.33
C ALA A 37 -7.03 -12.14 -4.24
N PRO A 38 -6.82 -12.76 -5.42
CA PRO A 38 -5.85 -12.28 -6.38
C PRO A 38 -6.12 -10.83 -6.78
N ALA A 39 -5.04 -10.06 -6.92
CA ALA A 39 -5.09 -8.71 -7.44
C ALA A 39 -5.09 -8.73 -8.96
N LYS A 40 -5.86 -7.84 -9.57
CA LYS A 40 -5.85 -7.65 -11.02
C LYS A 40 -4.83 -6.57 -11.38
N VAL A 41 -3.88 -6.92 -12.25
CA VAL A 41 -2.85 -6.02 -12.76
C VAL A 41 -3.09 -5.76 -14.24
N VAL A 42 -3.36 -4.51 -14.60
CA VAL A 42 -3.67 -4.11 -15.98
C VAL A 42 -2.86 -2.89 -16.35
N GLY A 43 -2.11 -2.98 -17.44
CA GLY A 43 -1.27 -1.87 -17.90
C GLY A 43 -0.53 -2.15 -19.19
N CYS A 44 0.57 -1.47 -19.37
CA CYS A 44 1.49 -1.72 -20.49
C CYS A 44 2.90 -1.26 -20.16
N VAL A 45 3.86 -1.87 -20.85
CA VAL A 45 5.23 -1.36 -20.97
C VAL A 45 5.37 -0.77 -22.36
N GLU A 46 5.82 0.47 -22.45
CA GLU A 46 5.99 1.16 -23.73
C GLU A 46 7.34 1.85 -23.83
N ASN A 47 7.88 1.86 -25.05
CA ASN A 47 9.03 2.68 -25.41
C ASN A 47 8.55 3.90 -26.19
N ASN A 48 8.82 5.08 -25.69
CA ASN A 48 8.47 6.34 -26.32
C ASN A 48 9.74 7.19 -26.44
N ALA A 49 10.23 7.35 -27.67
CA ALA A 49 11.44 8.10 -27.97
C ALA A 49 12.68 7.66 -27.17
N GLY A 50 12.84 6.35 -26.94
CA GLY A 50 13.96 5.77 -26.18
C GLY A 50 13.75 5.71 -24.68
N ILE A 51 12.64 6.24 -24.16
CA ILE A 51 12.26 6.13 -22.75
C ILE A 51 11.28 4.97 -22.60
N VAL A 52 11.69 3.97 -21.84
CA VAL A 52 10.85 2.80 -21.56
C VAL A 52 10.12 3.02 -20.23
N THR A 53 8.79 3.01 -20.27
CA THR A 53 7.94 3.20 -19.10
C THR A 53 7.02 2.01 -18.89
N LEU A 54 6.87 1.60 -17.63
CA LEU A 54 5.83 0.71 -17.16
C LEU A 54 4.72 1.58 -16.57
N THR A 55 3.50 1.43 -17.07
CA THR A 55 2.31 2.06 -16.49
C THR A 55 1.26 0.99 -16.27
N ALA A 56 0.86 0.75 -15.03
CA ALA A 56 -0.14 -0.24 -14.68
C ALA A 56 -1.07 0.24 -13.57
N LYS A 57 -2.19 -0.46 -13.40
CA LYS A 57 -3.12 -0.29 -12.28
C LYS A 57 -3.30 -1.64 -11.61
N VAL A 58 -3.12 -1.64 -10.30
CA VAL A 58 -3.31 -2.81 -9.45
C VAL A 58 -4.59 -2.64 -8.66
N GLN A 59 -5.53 -3.58 -8.84
CA GLN A 59 -6.84 -3.57 -8.16
C GLN A 59 -6.96 -4.80 -7.28
N PHE A 60 -7.27 -4.61 -6.02
CA PHE A 60 -7.50 -5.71 -5.07
C PHE A 60 -8.46 -5.31 -3.96
N VAL A 61 -8.94 -6.33 -3.25
CA VAL A 61 -9.79 -6.18 -2.08
C VAL A 61 -8.94 -6.35 -0.82
N TYR A 62 -8.95 -5.32 0.02
CA TYR A 62 -8.29 -5.31 1.32
C TYR A 62 -9.33 -5.51 2.42
N GLU A 63 -9.11 -6.52 3.27
CA GLU A 63 -10.01 -6.88 4.36
C GLU A 63 -9.23 -7.03 5.66
N ALA A 64 -9.45 -6.10 6.58
CA ALA A 64 -8.78 -6.08 7.87
C ALA A 64 -9.64 -5.41 8.94
N PRO A 65 -9.40 -5.68 10.23
CA PRO A 65 -10.08 -4.97 11.31
C PRO A 65 -9.63 -3.51 11.34
N CYS A 66 -10.57 -2.63 11.70
CA CYS A 66 -10.28 -1.21 11.91
C CYS A 66 -9.31 -1.04 13.10
N ASP A 67 -8.22 -0.30 12.93
CA ASP A 67 -7.19 -0.08 13.95
C ASP A 67 -7.71 0.62 15.22
N ARG A 68 -8.86 1.30 15.16
CA ARG A 68 -9.44 1.97 16.32
C ARG A 68 -10.56 1.22 16.99
N CYS A 69 -11.44 0.56 16.24
CA CYS A 69 -12.66 -0.04 16.82
C CYS A 69 -12.79 -1.54 16.56
N ALA A 70 -11.79 -2.16 15.94
CA ALA A 70 -11.69 -3.58 15.66
C ALA A 70 -12.90 -4.19 14.90
N VAL A 71 -13.65 -3.38 14.18
CA VAL A 71 -14.70 -3.87 13.28
C VAL A 71 -14.08 -4.21 11.94
N ASP A 72 -14.41 -5.38 11.40
CA ASP A 72 -13.93 -5.79 10.09
C ASP A 72 -14.41 -4.83 9.00
N VAL A 73 -13.48 -4.41 8.16
CA VAL A 73 -13.72 -3.49 7.06
C VAL A 73 -13.17 -4.11 5.79
N LYS A 74 -13.96 -4.04 4.73
CA LYS A 74 -13.60 -4.51 3.40
C LYS A 74 -13.67 -3.35 2.42
N ARG A 75 -12.59 -3.08 1.69
CA ARG A 75 -12.51 -2.01 0.69
C ARG A 75 -11.75 -2.48 -0.55
N GLU A 76 -12.19 -1.96 -1.68
CA GLU A 76 -11.44 -2.08 -2.92
C GLU A 76 -10.39 -0.96 -3.00
N PHE A 77 -9.17 -1.35 -3.33
CA PHE A 77 -8.08 -0.42 -3.59
C PHE A 77 -7.67 -0.51 -5.05
N THR A 78 -7.29 0.64 -5.60
CA THR A 78 -6.72 0.75 -6.94
C THR A 78 -5.48 1.63 -6.83
N PHE A 79 -4.30 1.05 -7.09
CA PHE A 79 -3.04 1.78 -7.07
C PHE A 79 -2.47 1.91 -8.47
N PRO A 80 -2.01 3.12 -8.85
CA PRO A 80 -1.21 3.29 -10.05
C PRO A 80 0.22 2.80 -9.75
N VAL A 81 0.80 2.09 -10.71
CA VAL A 81 2.20 1.69 -10.77
C VAL A 81 2.80 2.39 -11.98
N GLU A 82 3.83 3.21 -11.78
CA GLU A 82 4.49 3.95 -12.84
C GLU A 82 6.00 4.00 -12.58
N HIS A 83 6.77 3.38 -13.47
CA HIS A 83 8.22 3.34 -13.38
C HIS A 83 8.87 3.60 -14.74
N THR A 84 9.93 4.39 -14.72
CA THR A 84 10.82 4.53 -15.86
C THR A 84 11.93 3.49 -15.75
N LEU A 85 12.04 2.62 -16.76
CA LEU A 85 12.96 1.48 -16.78
C LEU A 85 14.26 1.85 -17.48
N VAL A 86 15.39 1.49 -16.87
CA VAL A 86 16.72 1.68 -17.44
C VAL A 86 17.54 0.40 -17.33
N VAL A 87 18.46 0.16 -18.28
CA VAL A 87 19.29 -1.04 -18.26
C VAL A 87 20.40 -0.96 -17.22
N ALA A 88 20.97 0.24 -17.05
CA ALA A 88 21.99 0.54 -16.05
C ALA A 88 22.05 2.04 -15.77
N LEU A 89 22.35 2.39 -14.53
CA LEU A 89 22.62 3.78 -14.12
C LEU A 89 24.13 4.02 -14.12
N GLU A 90 24.58 5.07 -14.81
CA GLU A 90 26.01 5.42 -14.88
C GLU A 90 26.55 6.04 -13.59
N SER A 91 25.69 6.59 -12.73
CA SER A 91 26.11 7.25 -11.49
C SER A 91 25.03 7.27 -10.42
N GLY A 92 25.27 6.54 -9.33
CA GLY A 92 24.55 6.66 -8.07
C GLY A 92 23.10 6.16 -8.05
N ASP A 93 22.59 5.96 -6.87
CA ASP A 93 21.19 5.66 -6.65
C ASP A 93 20.33 6.85 -7.11
N ASN A 94 19.49 6.63 -8.07
CA ASN A 94 18.48 7.57 -8.51
C ASN A 94 17.11 6.89 -8.41
N ASP A 95 16.33 7.27 -7.40
CA ASP A 95 15.03 6.70 -7.09
C ASP A 95 13.98 6.92 -8.20
N ASP A 96 14.28 7.80 -9.18
CA ASP A 96 13.39 8.08 -10.31
C ASP A 96 13.40 6.97 -11.38
N PHE A 97 14.39 6.08 -11.34
CA PHE A 97 14.58 5.05 -12.36
C PHE A 97 14.68 3.66 -11.73
N LEU A 98 14.03 2.70 -12.36
CA LEU A 98 14.12 1.30 -12.00
C LEU A 98 15.15 0.60 -12.90
N GLU A 99 16.24 0.11 -12.31
CA GLU A 99 17.20 -0.72 -13.04
C GLU A 99 16.61 -2.10 -13.35
N VAL A 100 16.72 -2.50 -14.61
CA VAL A 100 16.32 -3.82 -15.11
C VAL A 100 17.52 -4.55 -15.67
N PRO A 101 18.33 -5.19 -14.83
CA PRO A 101 19.53 -5.89 -15.27
C PRO A 101 19.14 -7.00 -16.26
N ASN A 102 19.97 -7.16 -17.28
CA ASN A 102 19.73 -8.11 -18.37
C ASN A 102 18.41 -7.90 -19.13
N MET A 103 17.81 -6.70 -19.08
CA MET A 103 16.55 -6.36 -19.74
C MET A 103 15.40 -7.31 -19.35
N ARG A 104 15.36 -7.71 -18.08
CA ARG A 104 14.34 -8.59 -17.50
C ARG A 104 13.70 -7.93 -16.32
N LEU A 105 12.37 -7.87 -16.31
CA LEU A 105 11.59 -7.33 -15.22
C LEU A 105 10.77 -8.43 -14.56
N ASN A 106 10.99 -8.64 -13.25
CA ASN A 106 10.07 -9.43 -12.43
C ASN A 106 8.93 -8.53 -11.95
N LEU A 107 7.83 -8.54 -12.69
CA LEU A 107 6.69 -7.68 -12.42
C LEU A 107 5.97 -8.04 -11.11
N ASP A 108 6.01 -9.32 -10.70
CA ASP A 108 5.35 -9.75 -9.47
C ASP A 108 6.00 -9.13 -8.24
N GLU A 109 7.34 -9.19 -8.16
CA GLU A 109 8.11 -8.58 -7.07
C GLU A 109 7.92 -7.06 -7.03
N LEU A 110 8.00 -6.40 -8.19
CA LEU A 110 7.81 -4.96 -8.27
C LEU A 110 6.42 -4.52 -7.79
N VAL A 111 5.38 -5.20 -8.26
CA VAL A 111 3.99 -4.89 -7.85
C VAL A 111 3.76 -5.16 -6.37
N GLU A 112 4.36 -6.24 -5.81
CA GLU A 112 4.29 -6.52 -4.38
C GLU A 112 4.95 -5.41 -3.55
N GLU A 113 6.13 -4.93 -3.96
CA GLU A 113 6.84 -3.82 -3.31
C GLU A 113 6.03 -2.52 -3.37
N ASP A 114 5.52 -2.15 -4.55
CA ASP A 114 4.71 -0.95 -4.73
C ASP A 114 3.42 -0.99 -3.89
N VAL A 115 2.74 -2.14 -3.86
CA VAL A 115 1.55 -2.32 -3.04
C VAL A 115 1.88 -2.17 -1.56
N ASN A 116 2.98 -2.78 -1.08
CA ASN A 116 3.41 -2.66 0.31
C ASN A 116 3.67 -1.20 0.71
N LEU A 117 4.30 -0.42 -0.17
CA LEU A 117 4.59 1.00 0.07
C LEU A 117 3.33 1.87 0.01
N ALA A 118 2.37 1.51 -0.85
CA ALA A 118 1.13 2.27 -1.04
C ALA A 118 0.04 1.97 0.00
N LEU A 119 0.17 0.87 0.76
CA LEU A 119 -0.80 0.54 1.80
C LEU A 119 -0.85 1.62 2.88
N PRO A 120 -2.05 2.00 3.35
CA PRO A 120 -2.19 3.01 4.37
C PRO A 120 -1.62 2.53 5.71
N SER A 121 -0.85 3.38 6.38
CA SER A 121 -0.31 3.11 7.72
C SER A 121 -1.38 2.96 8.82
N LYS A 122 -2.62 3.38 8.53
CA LYS A 122 -3.80 3.24 9.40
C LYS A 122 -5.01 2.84 8.58
N TYR A 123 -5.64 1.75 8.95
CA TYR A 123 -6.86 1.27 8.32
C TYR A 123 -8.07 1.50 9.23
N LEU A 124 -8.93 2.44 8.85
CA LEU A 124 -10.05 2.87 9.66
C LEU A 124 -11.38 2.58 8.97
N CYS A 125 -12.40 2.19 9.75
CA CYS A 125 -13.76 2.02 9.23
C CYS A 125 -14.37 3.34 8.72
N ASN A 126 -13.99 4.47 9.38
CA ASN A 126 -14.35 5.83 9.01
C ASN A 126 -13.24 6.76 9.52
N GLU A 127 -13.01 7.88 8.86
CA GLU A 127 -12.03 8.92 9.26
C GLU A 127 -12.28 9.42 10.70
N ASP A 128 -13.56 9.62 11.06
CA ASP A 128 -14.00 10.06 12.38
C ASP A 128 -14.23 8.90 13.36
N CYS A 129 -13.65 7.73 13.14
CA CYS A 129 -13.82 6.59 14.03
C CYS A 129 -13.39 6.92 15.45
N LYS A 130 -14.33 6.82 16.40
CA LYS A 130 -14.11 7.12 17.83
C LYS A 130 -13.37 5.99 18.57
N GLY A 131 -13.25 4.82 17.94
CA GLY A 131 -12.56 3.69 18.52
C GLY A 131 -13.33 2.95 19.60
N LEU A 132 -12.55 2.22 20.42
CA LEU A 132 -13.05 1.54 21.61
C LEU A 132 -12.74 2.37 22.86
N CYS A 133 -13.62 2.32 23.84
CA CYS A 133 -13.34 2.90 25.15
C CYS A 133 -12.15 2.18 25.80
N SER A 134 -11.14 2.91 26.23
CA SER A 134 -9.94 2.36 26.87
C SER A 134 -10.19 1.68 28.22
N VAL A 135 -11.33 1.94 28.85
CA VAL A 135 -11.70 1.40 30.17
C VAL A 135 -12.58 0.16 30.05
N CYS A 136 -13.64 0.22 29.25
CA CYS A 136 -14.66 -0.83 29.18
C CYS A 136 -14.74 -1.56 27.84
N GLY A 137 -13.93 -1.18 26.85
CA GLY A 137 -13.89 -1.82 25.52
C GLY A 137 -15.13 -1.58 24.64
N LYS A 138 -16.11 -0.78 25.09
CA LYS A 138 -17.29 -0.47 24.27
C LYS A 138 -16.92 0.31 23.02
N ASN A 139 -17.53 -0.03 21.89
CA ASN A 139 -17.37 0.71 20.64
C ASN A 139 -18.08 2.06 20.71
N LEU A 140 -17.29 3.14 20.74
CA LEU A 140 -17.77 4.52 20.89
C LEU A 140 -18.46 5.07 19.63
N ASN A 141 -18.37 4.36 18.51
CA ASN A 141 -19.15 4.71 17.31
C ASN A 141 -20.63 4.27 17.42
N LYS A 142 -20.90 3.26 18.27
CA LYS A 142 -22.23 2.66 18.42
C LYS A 142 -22.94 3.12 19.70
N THR A 143 -22.17 3.28 20.79
CA THR A 143 -22.72 3.59 22.12
C THR A 143 -21.81 4.56 22.85
N GLN A 144 -22.40 5.48 23.59
CA GLN A 144 -21.67 6.31 24.54
C GLN A 144 -21.39 5.53 25.83
N CYS A 145 -20.28 5.84 26.48
CA CYS A 145 -19.98 5.31 27.81
C CYS A 145 -19.62 6.46 28.77
N ASP A 146 -19.94 6.30 30.04
CA ASP A 146 -19.67 7.27 31.10
C ASP A 146 -18.35 6.97 31.85
N CYS A 147 -17.49 6.12 31.26
CA CYS A 147 -16.20 5.80 31.83
C CYS A 147 -15.29 7.04 31.81
N LYS A 148 -14.75 7.38 32.97
CA LYS A 148 -13.66 8.36 33.05
C LYS A 148 -12.34 7.67 32.77
N ALA A 149 -11.55 8.20 31.86
CA ALA A 149 -10.19 7.70 31.63
C ALA A 149 -9.36 7.83 32.92
N PRO A 150 -8.61 6.82 33.33
CA PRO A 150 -7.71 6.94 34.46
C PRO A 150 -6.67 8.02 34.13
N ILE A 151 -6.50 8.95 35.04
CA ILE A 151 -5.47 9.99 34.91
C ILE A 151 -4.13 9.33 35.23
N ASP A 152 -3.15 9.50 34.35
CA ASP A 152 -1.77 9.05 34.63
C ASP A 152 -1.28 9.78 35.89
N PRO A 153 -0.80 9.08 36.93
CA PRO A 153 -0.31 9.69 38.17
C PRO A 153 0.78 10.74 37.93
N ARG A 154 1.54 10.62 36.83
CA ARG A 154 2.57 11.60 36.45
C ARG A 154 1.97 12.92 35.96
N MET A 155 0.77 12.87 35.39
CA MET A 155 0.05 14.05 34.88
C MET A 155 -0.81 14.71 35.96
N GLU A 156 -1.08 14.03 37.09
CA GLU A 156 -1.88 14.54 38.17
C GLU A 156 -1.28 15.83 38.79
N VAL A 157 0.05 15.90 38.84
CA VAL A 157 0.78 17.10 39.33
C VAL A 157 0.57 18.30 38.41
N LEU A 158 0.50 18.07 37.10
CA LEU A 158 0.27 19.13 36.11
C LEU A 158 -1.18 19.66 36.16
N LEU A 159 -2.15 18.80 36.46
CA LEU A 159 -3.55 19.22 36.63
C LEU A 159 -3.73 20.16 37.84
N LYS A 160 -3.01 19.91 38.93
CA LYS A 160 -3.05 20.79 40.11
C LYS A 160 -2.49 22.20 39.82
N LEU A 161 -1.57 22.33 38.86
CA LEU A 161 -1.04 23.63 38.44
C LEU A 161 -1.98 24.41 37.50
N LEU A 162 -2.98 23.75 36.90
CA LEU A 162 -3.97 24.38 36.02
C LEU A 162 -5.24 24.83 36.78
N GLU A 163 -5.39 24.43 38.04
CA GLU A 163 -6.52 24.79 38.91
C GLU A 163 -6.19 26.00 39.86
N GLU A 164 -4.94 26.52 39.80
CA GLU A 164 -4.55 27.80 40.44
C GLU A 164 -4.64 28.93 39.39
#